data_267589bfaaa8f7fdf9be784d9887b7c9
#
_entry.id   267589bfaaa8f7fdf9be784d9887b7c9
#
_cell.length_a   1.000
_cell.length_b   1.000
_cell.length_c   1.000
_cell.angle_alpha   90.00
_cell.angle_beta   90.00
_cell.angle_gamma   90.00
#
_symmetry.space_group_name_H-M   'P 1'
#
loop_
_entity.id
_entity.type
_entity.pdbx_description
1 polymer ?
#
loop_
_entity_poly.entity_id
_entity_poly.type
_entity_poly.pdbx_seq_one_letter_code
_entity_poly.pdbx_strand_id
1 'polypeptide(L)'
;MIYKALLGSTLLAFSMVFSPVVQAAPGQTERAHLKQAHDPLSLNSSVALVADADSLEVLYAKNPSAVLPIASITKIMTVVVTLEAGLDLDEVITITTDDIDYYKNTRSRLKPGSEFTRRELIHLALMASENRAASALGRSYPGGLAACVAQMNRRAASLRMFNTNFAETTGLSVENKSSANDLARMVLHAQRFPLIRQFSTDPQFSVQSSKGQLNFRNTNRLIKNKEWDIQVQKTGFINEAGRCLVMKARVGDRNLVIVLLDALGSQARFADAERIREYVMAVAPSTAAYATK
;
A
#
# COMPACT_ATOMS: atom_id res chain seq x y z
N MET A 1 -14.51 29.27 76.91
CA MET A 1 -15.10 29.56 75.60
C MET A 1 -13.96 29.65 74.61
N ILE A 2 -13.74 28.60 73.83
CA ILE A 2 -12.67 28.58 72.80
C ILE A 2 -13.35 28.19 71.52
N TYR A 3 -13.42 29.12 70.56
CA TYR A 3 -13.90 28.89 69.22
C TYR A 3 -12.79 28.26 68.37
N LYS A 4 -13.09 27.04 67.79
CA LYS A 4 -12.29 26.43 66.75
C LYS A 4 -12.87 26.82 65.39
N ALA A 5 -12.06 27.53 64.61
CA ALA A 5 -12.31 27.80 63.21
C ALA A 5 -11.88 26.61 62.34
N LEU A 6 -12.79 26.01 61.56
CA LEU A 6 -12.49 25.05 60.52
C LEU A 6 -12.20 25.79 59.24
N LEU A 7 -10.97 25.68 58.74
CA LEU A 7 -10.61 26.07 57.36
C LEU A 7 -10.90 24.89 56.43
N GLY A 8 -11.92 25.07 55.59
CA GLY A 8 -12.22 24.11 54.53
C GLY A 8 -11.37 24.45 53.29
N SER A 9 -10.43 23.58 52.92
CA SER A 9 -9.66 23.69 51.67
C SER A 9 -10.47 23.01 50.56
N THR A 10 -10.99 23.80 49.63
CA THR A 10 -11.61 23.32 48.39
C THR A 10 -10.55 23.07 47.33
N LEU A 11 -10.23 21.80 47.06
CA LEU A 11 -9.42 21.41 45.91
C LEU A 11 -10.27 21.53 44.62
N LEU A 12 -9.99 22.52 43.78
CA LEU A 12 -10.47 22.54 42.41
C LEU A 12 -9.65 21.56 41.54
N ALA A 13 -10.24 20.44 41.21
CA ALA A 13 -9.68 19.52 40.23
C ALA A 13 -9.92 20.09 38.81
N PHE A 14 -8.85 20.54 38.17
CA PHE A 14 -8.86 20.95 36.76
C PHE A 14 -8.76 19.69 35.88
N SER A 15 -9.89 19.23 35.36
CA SER A 15 -9.93 18.16 34.38
C SER A 15 -9.52 18.71 33.02
N MET A 16 -8.29 18.47 32.61
CA MET A 16 -7.87 18.70 31.21
C MET A 16 -8.54 17.66 30.32
N VAL A 17 -9.55 18.09 29.58
CA VAL A 17 -10.14 17.30 28.50
C VAL A 17 -9.17 17.37 27.30
N PHE A 18 -8.38 16.33 27.12
CA PHE A 18 -7.64 16.13 25.87
C PHE A 18 -8.63 15.71 24.78
N SER A 19 -9.03 16.67 23.95
CA SER A 19 -9.71 16.34 22.70
C SER A 19 -8.69 15.74 21.72
N PRO A 20 -8.94 14.55 21.15
CA PRO A 20 -8.06 14.02 20.11
C PRO A 20 -8.15 14.95 18.89
N VAL A 21 -7.03 15.55 18.51
CA VAL A 21 -6.92 16.25 17.23
C VAL A 21 -7.03 15.20 16.14
N VAL A 22 -8.21 15.06 15.58
CA VAL A 22 -8.44 14.30 14.34
C VAL A 22 -7.78 15.10 13.22
N GLN A 23 -6.59 14.67 12.82
CA GLN A 23 -5.89 15.25 11.68
C GLN A 23 -6.68 14.88 10.43
N ALA A 24 -7.41 15.82 9.87
CA ALA A 24 -8.15 15.63 8.62
C ALA A 24 -7.18 15.22 7.49
N ALA A 25 -7.66 14.41 6.54
CA ALA A 25 -6.93 14.15 5.30
C ALA A 25 -6.54 15.50 4.65
N PRO A 26 -5.39 15.57 3.94
CA PRO A 26 -4.92 16.82 3.37
C PRO A 26 -6.04 17.47 2.56
N GLY A 27 -6.37 18.72 2.89
CA GLY A 27 -7.42 19.49 2.24
C GLY A 27 -7.07 19.78 0.78
N GLN A 28 -8.05 20.21 -0.02
CA GLN A 28 -7.85 20.53 -1.43
C GLN A 28 -6.68 21.52 -1.66
N THR A 29 -6.45 22.41 -0.72
CA THR A 29 -5.36 23.40 -0.75
C THR A 29 -3.99 22.75 -0.62
N GLU A 30 -3.81 21.76 0.27
CA GLU A 30 -2.56 21.03 0.45
C GLU A 30 -2.23 20.16 -0.77
N ARG A 31 -3.23 19.52 -1.37
CA ARG A 31 -3.09 18.82 -2.66
C ARG A 31 -2.70 19.76 -3.80
N ALA A 32 -3.20 21.02 -3.80
CA ALA A 32 -2.82 22.01 -4.78
C ALA A 32 -1.34 22.39 -4.66
N HIS A 33 -0.82 22.56 -3.45
CA HIS A 33 0.61 22.84 -3.21
C HIS A 33 1.52 21.69 -3.66
N LEU A 34 1.12 20.43 -3.43
CA LEU A 34 1.89 19.28 -3.91
C LEU A 34 2.02 19.23 -5.44
N LYS A 35 1.01 19.74 -6.17
CA LYS A 35 1.05 19.79 -7.64
C LYS A 35 1.93 20.91 -8.21
N GLN A 36 2.24 21.95 -7.43
CA GLN A 36 3.07 23.08 -7.88
C GLN A 36 4.59 22.81 -7.75
N ALA A 37 5.02 21.66 -7.22
CA ALA A 37 6.43 21.29 -7.20
C ALA A 37 7.00 21.21 -8.62
N HIS A 38 8.25 21.66 -8.78
CA HIS A 38 8.96 21.54 -10.06
C HIS A 38 8.96 20.08 -10.54
N ASP A 39 8.39 19.86 -11.73
CA ASP A 39 8.16 18.53 -12.27
C ASP A 39 8.56 18.48 -13.75
N PRO A 40 9.84 18.18 -14.05
CA PRO A 40 10.33 18.12 -15.43
C PRO A 40 9.66 17.01 -16.25
N LEU A 41 9.05 16.00 -15.62
CA LEU A 41 8.35 14.92 -16.32
C LEU A 41 6.85 15.18 -16.49
N SER A 42 6.33 16.29 -15.93
CA SER A 42 4.90 16.63 -15.96
C SER A 42 3.98 15.47 -15.54
N LEU A 43 4.31 14.81 -14.42
CA LEU A 43 3.55 13.67 -13.92
C LEU A 43 2.19 14.12 -13.35
N ASN A 44 1.15 13.31 -13.60
CA ASN A 44 -0.18 13.51 -13.02
C ASN A 44 -0.24 13.12 -11.53
N SER A 45 0.69 12.31 -11.08
CA SER A 45 0.84 11.92 -9.67
C SER A 45 1.35 13.12 -8.87
N SER A 46 0.69 13.43 -7.74
CA SER A 46 1.11 14.52 -6.84
C SER A 46 2.38 14.17 -6.08
N VAL A 47 2.63 12.87 -5.90
CA VAL A 47 3.81 12.31 -5.26
C VAL A 47 4.41 11.25 -6.16
N ALA A 48 5.72 11.32 -6.39
CA ALA A 48 6.46 10.31 -7.14
C ALA A 48 7.86 10.09 -6.56
N LEU A 49 8.32 8.85 -6.60
CA LEU A 49 9.70 8.47 -6.31
C LEU A 49 10.14 7.38 -7.29
N VAL A 50 11.31 7.57 -7.89
CA VAL A 50 12.02 6.57 -8.67
C VAL A 50 13.40 6.42 -8.08
N ALA A 51 13.72 5.24 -7.62
CA ALA A 51 15.02 4.92 -7.05
C ALA A 51 15.56 3.63 -7.66
N ASP A 52 16.86 3.57 -7.82
CA ASP A 52 17.55 2.33 -8.14
C ASP A 52 17.43 1.37 -6.95
N ALA A 53 17.00 0.14 -7.21
CA ALA A 53 16.69 -0.84 -6.18
C ALA A 53 17.94 -1.45 -5.53
N ASP A 54 19.08 -1.37 -6.20
CA ASP A 54 20.34 -2.00 -5.78
C ASP A 54 21.22 -0.97 -5.05
N SER A 55 21.35 0.25 -5.61
CA SER A 55 22.18 1.33 -5.04
C SER A 55 21.42 2.26 -4.07
N LEU A 56 20.08 2.27 -4.13
CA LEU A 56 19.18 3.22 -3.44
C LEU A 56 19.33 4.67 -3.91
N GLU A 57 20.03 4.90 -5.04
CA GLU A 57 20.13 6.21 -5.67
C GLU A 57 18.76 6.69 -6.11
N VAL A 58 18.40 7.92 -5.76
CA VAL A 58 17.16 8.55 -6.20
C VAL A 58 17.39 9.17 -7.59
N LEU A 59 16.72 8.64 -8.60
CA LEU A 59 16.80 9.09 -9.99
C LEU A 59 15.80 10.22 -10.29
N TYR A 60 14.65 10.19 -9.60
CA TYR A 60 13.61 11.21 -9.72
C TYR A 60 12.78 11.24 -8.44
N ALA A 61 12.42 12.44 -7.99
CA ALA A 61 11.53 12.62 -6.85
C ALA A 61 10.64 13.86 -7.01
N LYS A 62 9.36 13.70 -6.64
CA LYS A 62 8.37 14.76 -6.52
C LYS A 62 7.62 14.55 -5.21
N ASN A 63 7.78 15.46 -4.25
CA ASN A 63 7.18 15.39 -2.92
C ASN A 63 7.35 14.03 -2.18
N PRO A 64 8.52 13.37 -2.18
CA PRO A 64 8.65 11.97 -1.77
C PRO A 64 8.38 11.72 -0.28
N SER A 65 8.41 12.76 0.55
CA SER A 65 8.16 12.71 1.99
C SER A 65 6.72 13.06 2.37
N ALA A 66 5.88 13.50 1.42
CA ALA A 66 4.48 13.79 1.69
C ALA A 66 3.73 12.53 2.15
N VAL A 67 2.98 12.66 3.25
CA VAL A 67 2.22 11.57 3.85
C VAL A 67 0.78 11.61 3.35
N LEU A 68 0.40 10.61 2.56
CA LEU A 68 -0.91 10.53 1.93
C LEU A 68 -1.60 9.19 2.25
N PRO A 69 -2.94 9.10 2.16
CA PRO A 69 -3.63 7.82 2.13
C PRO A 69 -3.11 6.98 0.95
N ILE A 70 -2.88 5.68 1.18
CA ILE A 70 -2.23 4.78 0.21
C ILE A 70 -3.16 3.75 -0.40
N ALA A 71 -4.42 3.75 -0.01
CA ALA A 71 -5.41 2.78 -0.48
C ALA A 71 -4.86 1.33 -0.41
N SER A 72 -5.21 0.51 -1.38
CA SER A 72 -4.85 -0.92 -1.42
C SER A 72 -3.34 -1.23 -1.55
N ILE A 73 -2.45 -0.23 -1.56
CA ILE A 73 -1.01 -0.49 -1.39
C ILE A 73 -0.76 -1.17 -0.03
N THR A 74 -1.58 -0.86 0.96
CA THR A 74 -1.66 -1.51 2.29
C THR A 74 -1.57 -3.04 2.22
N LYS A 75 -2.19 -3.67 1.22
CA LYS A 75 -2.26 -5.14 1.09
C LYS A 75 -0.89 -5.81 0.93
N ILE A 76 0.13 -5.07 0.48
CA ILE A 76 1.50 -5.59 0.48
C ILE A 76 1.94 -5.90 1.92
N MET A 77 1.77 -4.95 2.86
CA MET A 77 2.16 -5.15 4.25
C MET A 77 1.31 -6.24 4.93
N THR A 78 0.00 -6.29 4.64
CA THR A 78 -0.87 -7.37 5.11
C THR A 78 -0.32 -8.74 4.72
N VAL A 79 0.07 -8.92 3.46
CA VAL A 79 0.63 -10.19 2.98
C VAL A 79 2.04 -10.44 3.55
N VAL A 80 2.89 -9.41 3.66
CA VAL A 80 4.22 -9.54 4.28
C VAL A 80 4.08 -10.14 5.68
N VAL A 81 3.26 -9.56 6.56
CA VAL A 81 3.13 -10.04 7.93
C VAL A 81 2.44 -11.41 8.01
N THR A 82 1.53 -11.71 7.08
CA THR A 82 0.91 -13.04 6.97
C THR A 82 1.94 -14.11 6.63
N LEU A 83 2.82 -13.84 5.68
CA LEU A 83 3.89 -14.77 5.27
C LEU A 83 4.97 -14.92 6.36
N GLU A 84 5.32 -13.82 7.03
CA GLU A 84 6.31 -13.83 8.13
C GLU A 84 5.82 -14.61 9.36
N ALA A 85 4.50 -14.71 9.54
CA ALA A 85 3.91 -15.51 10.62
C ALA A 85 4.06 -17.02 10.39
N GLY A 86 4.51 -17.46 9.20
CA GLY A 86 4.74 -18.88 8.88
C GLY A 86 3.47 -19.75 8.92
N LEU A 87 2.30 -19.13 8.70
CA LEU A 87 1.02 -19.82 8.75
C LEU A 87 0.87 -20.78 7.57
N ASP A 88 0.14 -21.88 7.81
CA ASP A 88 -0.18 -22.85 6.76
C ASP A 88 -0.92 -22.15 5.61
N LEU A 89 -0.32 -22.24 4.42
CA LEU A 89 -0.87 -21.62 3.20
C LEU A 89 -2.05 -22.41 2.62
N ASP A 90 -2.19 -23.66 2.98
CA ASP A 90 -3.24 -24.56 2.51
C ASP A 90 -4.41 -24.63 3.52
N GLU A 91 -4.28 -23.92 4.68
CA GLU A 91 -5.39 -23.72 5.61
C GLU A 91 -6.56 -23.03 4.89
N VAL A 92 -7.75 -23.66 5.03
CA VAL A 92 -9.00 -23.15 4.45
C VAL A 92 -9.60 -22.07 5.38
N ILE A 93 -9.87 -20.90 4.81
CA ILE A 93 -10.44 -19.75 5.51
C ILE A 93 -11.80 -19.44 4.91
N THR A 94 -12.83 -19.41 5.75
CA THR A 94 -14.18 -19.03 5.36
C THR A 94 -14.30 -17.50 5.33
N ILE A 95 -14.83 -16.94 4.25
CA ILE A 95 -15.26 -15.53 4.18
C ILE A 95 -16.50 -15.36 5.05
N THR A 96 -16.48 -14.40 5.96
CA THR A 96 -17.59 -14.11 6.87
C THR A 96 -18.23 -12.76 6.57
N THR A 97 -19.29 -12.44 7.29
CA THR A 97 -19.92 -11.11 7.26
C THR A 97 -18.97 -10.01 7.72
N ASP A 98 -18.01 -10.33 8.62
CA ASP A 98 -17.01 -9.38 9.11
C ASP A 98 -16.03 -8.93 8.01
N ASP A 99 -15.94 -9.67 6.91
CA ASP A 99 -15.12 -9.33 5.76
C ASP A 99 -15.84 -8.37 4.78
N ILE A 100 -17.09 -7.99 5.05
CA ILE A 100 -17.82 -7.04 4.23
C ILE A 100 -17.29 -5.63 4.50
N ASP A 101 -17.04 -4.91 3.41
CA ASP A 101 -16.63 -3.51 3.46
C ASP A 101 -17.82 -2.61 3.79
N TYR A 102 -17.82 -2.06 5.01
CA TYR A 102 -18.78 -1.05 5.48
C TYR A 102 -18.25 0.39 5.37
N TYR A 103 -16.97 0.58 4.98
CA TYR A 103 -16.36 1.91 4.82
C TYR A 103 -16.75 2.57 3.49
N LYS A 104 -16.63 1.82 2.41
CA LYS A 104 -16.78 2.30 1.02
C LYS A 104 -17.81 1.51 0.23
N ASN A 105 -18.44 0.50 0.82
CA ASN A 105 -19.39 -0.40 0.18
C ASN A 105 -18.86 -1.02 -1.13
N THR A 106 -17.58 -1.38 -1.14
CA THR A 106 -16.96 -2.00 -2.33
C THR A 106 -17.55 -3.38 -2.59
N ARG A 107 -17.78 -3.67 -3.86
CA ARG A 107 -18.32 -4.97 -4.26
C ARG A 107 -17.22 -6.03 -4.24
N SER A 108 -17.59 -7.25 -3.86
CA SER A 108 -16.74 -8.42 -3.93
C SER A 108 -17.52 -9.62 -4.48
N ARG A 109 -16.82 -10.50 -5.18
CA ARG A 109 -17.33 -11.78 -5.66
C ARG A 109 -17.15 -12.90 -4.64
N LEU A 110 -16.27 -12.71 -3.65
CA LEU A 110 -16.11 -13.65 -2.53
C LEU A 110 -17.30 -13.47 -1.58
N LYS A 111 -18.28 -14.35 -1.64
CA LYS A 111 -19.49 -14.25 -0.83
C LYS A 111 -19.25 -14.80 0.58
N PRO A 112 -19.88 -14.24 1.64
CA PRO A 112 -19.91 -14.88 2.95
C PRO A 112 -20.36 -16.35 2.83
N GLY A 113 -19.66 -17.24 3.56
CA GLY A 113 -19.81 -18.70 3.47
C GLY A 113 -18.97 -19.36 2.39
N SER A 114 -18.29 -18.61 1.51
CA SER A 114 -17.32 -19.19 0.58
C SER A 114 -15.99 -19.47 1.29
N GLU A 115 -15.32 -20.53 0.90
CA GLU A 115 -14.07 -21.00 1.47
C GLU A 115 -12.95 -20.93 0.44
N PHE A 116 -11.77 -20.49 0.90
CA PHE A 116 -10.56 -20.36 0.09
C PHE A 116 -9.34 -20.68 0.94
N THR A 117 -8.32 -21.25 0.33
CA THR A 117 -7.04 -21.41 1.03
C THR A 117 -6.40 -20.05 1.33
N ARG A 118 -5.57 -19.97 2.38
CA ARG A 118 -4.79 -18.76 2.66
C ARG A 118 -3.97 -18.33 1.45
N ARG A 119 -3.41 -19.26 0.72
CA ARG A 119 -2.67 -19.05 -0.54
C ARG A 119 -3.52 -18.32 -1.59
N GLU A 120 -4.75 -18.79 -1.82
CA GLU A 120 -5.69 -18.16 -2.76
C GLU A 120 -6.07 -16.75 -2.31
N LEU A 121 -6.30 -16.53 -1.01
CA LEU A 121 -6.60 -15.20 -0.49
C LEU A 121 -5.42 -14.24 -0.65
N ILE A 122 -4.19 -14.68 -0.40
CA ILE A 122 -2.96 -13.89 -0.66
C ILE A 122 -2.89 -13.50 -2.14
N HIS A 123 -3.10 -14.46 -3.04
CA HIS A 123 -3.07 -14.22 -4.48
C HIS A 123 -4.12 -13.18 -4.90
N LEU A 124 -5.36 -13.36 -4.46
CA LEU A 124 -6.46 -12.45 -4.77
C LEU A 124 -6.23 -11.03 -4.19
N ALA A 125 -5.70 -10.93 -2.98
CA ALA A 125 -5.40 -9.64 -2.34
C ALA A 125 -4.33 -8.86 -3.13
N LEU A 126 -3.28 -9.54 -3.62
CA LEU A 126 -2.19 -8.90 -4.36
C LEU A 126 -2.57 -8.59 -5.80
N MET A 127 -3.02 -9.57 -6.57
CA MET A 127 -3.28 -9.47 -8.00
C MET A 127 -4.56 -8.67 -8.32
N ALA A 128 -5.68 -9.11 -7.73
CA ALA A 128 -7.00 -8.56 -8.00
C ALA A 128 -7.39 -7.41 -7.03
N SER A 129 -6.55 -7.16 -6.02
CA SER A 129 -6.85 -6.17 -4.98
C SER A 129 -8.14 -6.47 -4.21
N GLU A 130 -8.46 -7.76 -4.02
CA GLU A 130 -9.70 -8.20 -3.41
C GLU A 130 -9.74 -7.81 -1.91
N ASN A 131 -10.76 -7.02 -1.54
CA ASN A 131 -10.84 -6.46 -0.18
C ASN A 131 -11.23 -7.52 0.84
N ARG A 132 -12.18 -8.41 0.53
CA ARG A 132 -12.57 -9.49 1.45
C ARG A 132 -11.46 -10.50 1.68
N ALA A 133 -10.63 -10.74 0.67
CA ALA A 133 -9.44 -11.57 0.84
C ALA A 133 -8.45 -10.95 1.83
N ALA A 134 -8.17 -9.65 1.71
CA ALA A 134 -7.27 -8.96 2.64
C ALA A 134 -7.86 -8.86 4.07
N SER A 135 -9.17 -8.65 4.20
CA SER A 135 -9.88 -8.68 5.48
C SER A 135 -9.78 -10.05 6.15
N ALA A 136 -10.09 -11.11 5.41
CA ALA A 136 -10.04 -12.49 5.92
C ALA A 136 -8.62 -12.90 6.36
N LEU A 137 -7.57 -12.47 5.63
CA LEU A 137 -6.17 -12.67 6.03
C LEU A 137 -5.87 -11.98 7.37
N GLY A 138 -6.33 -10.73 7.56
CA GLY A 138 -6.14 -10.02 8.81
C GLY A 138 -6.92 -10.64 9.97
N ARG A 139 -8.18 -11.01 9.73
CA ARG A 139 -9.03 -11.65 10.74
C ARG A 139 -8.51 -13.03 11.16
N SER A 140 -7.98 -13.81 10.21
CA SER A 140 -7.42 -15.15 10.50
C SER A 140 -5.95 -15.13 10.98
N TYR A 141 -5.38 -13.94 11.17
CA TYR A 141 -4.05 -13.80 11.75
C TYR A 141 -4.04 -14.23 13.23
N PRO A 142 -2.95 -14.82 13.76
CA PRO A 142 -2.85 -15.16 15.18
C PRO A 142 -3.12 -13.95 16.10
N GLY A 143 -4.15 -14.04 16.93
CA GLY A 143 -4.64 -12.93 17.75
C GLY A 143 -5.61 -11.98 17.03
N GLY A 144 -6.03 -12.31 15.78
CA GLY A 144 -7.06 -11.61 15.04
C GLY A 144 -6.60 -10.31 14.38
N LEU A 145 -7.57 -9.54 13.87
CA LEU A 145 -7.34 -8.32 13.09
C LEU A 145 -6.46 -7.28 13.82
N ALA A 146 -6.74 -7.06 15.12
CA ALA A 146 -5.97 -6.09 15.91
C ALA A 146 -4.49 -6.48 16.03
N ALA A 147 -4.21 -7.78 16.24
CA ALA A 147 -2.84 -8.30 16.29
C ALA A 147 -2.13 -8.19 14.93
N CYS A 148 -2.85 -8.45 13.83
CA CYS A 148 -2.35 -8.28 12.49
C CYS A 148 -1.94 -6.81 12.23
N VAL A 149 -2.81 -5.85 12.51
CA VAL A 149 -2.55 -4.41 12.34
C VAL A 149 -1.38 -3.95 13.22
N ALA A 150 -1.33 -4.40 14.48
CA ALA A 150 -0.20 -4.11 15.35
C ALA A 150 1.12 -4.66 14.77
N GLN A 151 1.10 -5.85 14.15
CA GLN A 151 2.27 -6.43 13.50
C GLN A 151 2.67 -5.66 12.23
N MET A 152 1.70 -5.20 11.43
CA MET A 152 1.96 -4.34 10.27
C MET A 152 2.72 -3.06 10.68
N ASN A 153 2.28 -2.41 11.76
CA ASN A 153 2.94 -1.20 12.26
C ASN A 153 4.32 -1.51 12.89
N ARG A 154 4.47 -2.63 13.62
CA ARG A 154 5.81 -3.06 14.11
C ARG A 154 6.76 -3.33 12.95
N ARG A 155 6.27 -3.99 11.89
CA ARG A 155 7.09 -4.23 10.70
C ARG A 155 7.46 -2.93 10.00
N ALA A 156 6.53 -1.98 9.85
CA ALA A 156 6.81 -0.66 9.30
C ALA A 156 7.93 0.04 10.08
N ALA A 157 7.85 0.08 11.41
CA ALA A 157 8.89 0.66 12.27
C ALA A 157 10.25 -0.05 12.07
N SER A 158 10.29 -1.38 11.99
CA SER A 158 11.53 -2.15 11.76
C SER A 158 12.17 -1.86 10.39
N LEU A 159 11.36 -1.49 9.40
CA LEU A 159 11.80 -1.07 8.07
C LEU A 159 12.13 0.44 8.00
N ARG A 160 12.09 1.16 9.13
CA ARG A 160 12.28 2.62 9.22
C ARG A 160 11.25 3.41 8.39
N MET A 161 10.02 2.91 8.32
CA MET A 161 8.89 3.56 7.67
C MET A 161 8.18 4.47 8.68
N PHE A 162 8.85 5.54 9.12
CA PHE A 162 8.39 6.38 10.23
C PHE A 162 7.23 7.32 9.87
N ASN A 163 6.97 7.49 8.57
CA ASN A 163 5.84 8.25 8.05
C ASN A 163 4.67 7.34 7.63
N THR A 164 4.60 6.12 8.18
CA THR A 164 3.62 5.10 7.81
C THR A 164 2.77 4.72 9.00
N ASN A 165 1.46 4.65 8.78
CA ASN A 165 0.48 4.11 9.72
C ASN A 165 -0.45 3.15 9.00
N PHE A 166 -0.70 1.98 9.59
CA PHE A 166 -1.73 1.04 9.17
C PHE A 166 -2.82 0.99 10.22
N ALA A 167 -4.06 1.28 9.80
CA ALA A 167 -5.25 1.23 10.64
C ALA A 167 -6.06 -0.06 10.41
N GLU A 168 -5.93 -0.66 9.24
CA GLU A 168 -6.60 -1.93 8.88
C GLU A 168 -5.86 -2.59 7.69
N THR A 169 -6.32 -3.78 7.24
CA THR A 169 -5.57 -4.65 6.33
C THR A 169 -5.91 -4.48 4.83
N THR A 170 -6.95 -3.69 4.51
CA THR A 170 -7.45 -3.56 3.13
C THR A 170 -7.01 -2.31 2.40
N GLY A 171 -6.76 -1.21 3.12
CA GLY A 171 -6.48 0.11 2.58
C GLY A 171 -7.74 0.92 2.24
N LEU A 172 -8.90 0.57 2.78
CA LEU A 172 -10.14 1.31 2.59
C LEU A 172 -10.23 2.52 3.53
N SER A 173 -9.60 2.44 4.70
CA SER A 173 -9.48 3.55 5.63
C SER A 173 -8.47 4.59 5.13
N VAL A 174 -8.84 5.85 5.23
CA VAL A 174 -7.94 7.00 4.96
C VAL A 174 -6.77 7.08 5.95
N GLU A 175 -6.89 6.40 7.09
CA GLU A 175 -5.84 6.35 8.10
C GLU A 175 -4.69 5.39 7.75
N ASN A 176 -4.83 4.57 6.71
CA ASN A 176 -3.70 3.88 6.09
C ASN A 176 -2.91 4.89 5.27
N LYS A 177 -1.88 5.46 5.87
CA LYS A 177 -1.06 6.54 5.31
C LYS A 177 0.39 6.14 5.20
N SER A 178 1.08 6.70 4.21
CA SER A 178 2.53 6.52 4.05
C SER A 178 3.13 7.60 3.16
N SER A 179 4.45 7.67 3.11
CA SER A 179 5.23 8.47 2.16
C SER A 179 5.79 7.59 1.04
N ALA A 180 6.17 8.20 -0.09
CA ALA A 180 6.82 7.45 -1.17
C ALA A 180 8.16 6.85 -0.75
N ASN A 181 8.92 7.54 0.10
CA ASN A 181 10.17 7.03 0.68
C ASN A 181 9.93 5.73 1.48
N ASP A 182 8.90 5.71 2.31
CA ASP A 182 8.58 4.54 3.13
C ASP A 182 8.05 3.39 2.28
N LEU A 183 7.18 3.69 1.31
CA LEU A 183 6.65 2.67 0.40
C LEU A 183 7.74 2.01 -0.45
N ALA A 184 8.77 2.76 -0.86
CA ALA A 184 9.93 2.18 -1.53
C ALA A 184 10.62 1.13 -0.65
N ARG A 185 10.82 1.41 0.66
CA ARG A 185 11.37 0.44 1.63
C ARG A 185 10.49 -0.80 1.75
N MET A 186 9.16 -0.62 1.81
CA MET A 186 8.20 -1.72 1.86
C MET A 186 8.30 -2.61 0.61
N VAL A 187 8.36 -2.04 -0.59
CA VAL A 187 8.48 -2.79 -1.84
C VAL A 187 9.79 -3.57 -1.91
N LEU A 188 10.90 -2.95 -1.49
CA LEU A 188 12.21 -3.60 -1.42
C LEU A 188 12.24 -4.75 -0.40
N HIS A 189 11.50 -4.64 0.69
CA HIS A 189 11.35 -5.75 1.63
C HIS A 189 10.45 -6.86 1.05
N ALA A 190 9.30 -6.48 0.48
CA ALA A 190 8.31 -7.41 -0.06
C ALA A 190 8.85 -8.28 -1.21
N GLN A 191 9.76 -7.75 -2.04
CA GLN A 191 10.40 -8.52 -3.13
C GLN A 191 11.17 -9.76 -2.65
N ARG A 192 11.55 -9.84 -1.38
CA ARG A 192 12.25 -10.99 -0.81
C ARG A 192 11.37 -12.24 -0.73
N PHE A 193 10.05 -12.07 -0.79
CA PHE A 193 9.08 -13.15 -0.74
C PHE A 193 8.73 -13.64 -2.16
N PRO A 194 9.09 -14.88 -2.54
CA PRO A 194 8.80 -15.43 -3.88
C PRO A 194 7.30 -15.35 -4.22
N LEU A 195 6.42 -15.64 -3.26
CA LEU A 195 4.96 -15.60 -3.47
C LEU A 195 4.46 -14.18 -3.75
N ILE A 196 5.04 -13.14 -3.12
CA ILE A 196 4.65 -11.76 -3.43
C ILE A 196 5.05 -11.42 -4.87
N ARG A 197 6.26 -11.79 -5.29
CA ARG A 197 6.69 -11.58 -6.69
C ARG A 197 5.74 -12.26 -7.65
N GLN A 198 5.50 -13.56 -7.49
CA GLN A 198 4.64 -14.32 -8.36
C GLN A 198 3.21 -13.76 -8.37
N PHE A 199 2.55 -13.73 -7.22
CA PHE A 199 1.13 -13.42 -7.14
C PHE A 199 0.80 -11.97 -7.48
N SER A 200 1.70 -11.03 -7.21
CA SER A 200 1.44 -9.63 -7.60
C SER A 200 1.54 -9.43 -9.12
N THR A 201 2.27 -10.27 -9.84
CA THR A 201 2.54 -10.11 -11.28
C THR A 201 1.76 -11.07 -12.17
N ASP A 202 1.06 -12.06 -11.62
CA ASP A 202 0.22 -12.95 -12.41
C ASP A 202 -0.87 -12.13 -13.15
N PRO A 203 -1.08 -12.36 -14.47
CA PRO A 203 -2.02 -11.58 -15.26
C PRO A 203 -3.48 -11.91 -14.95
N GLN A 204 -3.75 -13.13 -14.52
CA GLN A 204 -5.08 -13.64 -14.17
C GLN A 204 -4.98 -14.82 -13.21
N PHE A 205 -6.02 -15.04 -12.45
CA PHE A 205 -6.14 -16.17 -11.54
C PHE A 205 -7.61 -16.62 -11.41
N SER A 206 -7.82 -17.90 -11.26
CA SER A 206 -9.15 -18.49 -11.11
C SER A 206 -9.22 -19.29 -9.83
N VAL A 207 -10.29 -19.11 -9.08
CA VAL A 207 -10.58 -19.88 -7.86
C VAL A 207 -11.93 -20.57 -7.99
N GLN A 208 -12.06 -21.71 -7.33
CA GLN A 208 -13.33 -22.42 -7.24
C GLN A 208 -14.14 -21.87 -6.06
N SER A 209 -15.43 -21.60 -6.27
CA SER A 209 -16.36 -21.24 -5.21
C SER A 209 -17.55 -22.16 -5.22
N SER A 210 -18.38 -22.13 -4.16
CA SER A 210 -19.63 -22.91 -4.10
C SER A 210 -20.61 -22.62 -5.25
N LYS A 211 -20.43 -21.49 -5.96
CA LYS A 211 -21.26 -21.04 -7.10
C LYS A 211 -20.57 -21.17 -8.45
N GLY A 212 -19.48 -21.94 -8.52
CA GLY A 212 -18.69 -22.14 -9.74
C GLY A 212 -17.36 -21.36 -9.72
N GLN A 213 -16.66 -21.41 -10.84
CA GLN A 213 -15.35 -20.79 -11.01
C GLN A 213 -15.44 -19.26 -11.08
N LEU A 214 -14.60 -18.59 -10.33
CA LEU A 214 -14.43 -17.13 -10.33
C LEU A 214 -13.09 -16.77 -10.98
N ASN A 215 -13.15 -15.98 -12.07
CA ASN A 215 -11.96 -15.56 -12.81
C ASN A 215 -11.60 -14.12 -12.45
N PHE A 216 -10.36 -13.86 -12.03
CA PHE A 216 -9.85 -12.55 -11.68
C PHE A 216 -8.74 -12.12 -12.63
N ARG A 217 -8.56 -10.81 -12.79
CA ARG A 217 -7.50 -10.21 -13.62
C ARG A 217 -6.68 -9.24 -12.80
N ASN A 218 -5.42 -9.11 -13.16
CA ASN A 218 -4.54 -8.13 -12.54
C ASN A 218 -5.06 -6.71 -12.72
N THR A 219 -4.98 -5.92 -11.65
CA THR A 219 -5.41 -4.52 -11.66
C THR A 219 -4.39 -3.58 -12.31
N ASN A 220 -3.15 -4.03 -12.49
CA ASN A 220 -2.11 -3.31 -13.21
C ASN A 220 -2.04 -3.78 -14.67
N ARG A 221 -2.49 -2.92 -15.58
CA ARG A 221 -2.47 -3.26 -17.03
C ARG A 221 -1.06 -3.40 -17.60
N LEU A 222 -0.04 -2.79 -16.97
CA LEU A 222 1.36 -2.85 -17.44
C LEU A 222 1.92 -4.27 -17.38
N ILE A 223 1.34 -5.17 -16.58
CA ILE A 223 1.70 -6.61 -16.54
C ILE A 223 1.62 -7.27 -17.92
N LYS A 224 0.73 -6.79 -18.79
CA LYS A 224 0.56 -7.33 -20.16
C LYS A 224 1.47 -6.67 -21.20
N ASN A 225 2.13 -5.59 -20.83
CA ASN A 225 3.06 -4.89 -21.72
C ASN A 225 4.43 -5.55 -21.66
N LYS A 226 4.88 -6.13 -22.76
CA LYS A 226 6.16 -6.86 -22.89
C LYS A 226 7.40 -5.98 -22.69
N GLU A 227 7.25 -4.66 -22.73
CA GLU A 227 8.33 -3.71 -22.47
C GLU A 227 8.64 -3.55 -20.98
N TRP A 228 7.81 -4.13 -20.11
CA TRP A 228 7.96 -4.10 -18.67
C TRP A 228 8.34 -5.47 -18.11
N ASP A 229 9.44 -5.53 -17.38
CA ASP A 229 9.82 -6.65 -16.51
C ASP A 229 9.48 -6.29 -15.06
N ILE A 230 8.20 -6.46 -14.70
CA ILE A 230 7.68 -6.12 -13.38
C ILE A 230 7.85 -7.30 -12.44
N GLN A 231 8.54 -7.11 -11.33
CA GLN A 231 8.87 -8.13 -10.35
C GLN A 231 7.94 -8.09 -9.12
N VAL A 232 7.50 -6.90 -8.71
CA VAL A 232 6.51 -6.68 -7.64
C VAL A 232 5.64 -5.50 -8.05
N GLN A 233 4.35 -5.55 -7.77
CA GLN A 233 3.50 -4.40 -7.98
C GLN A 233 2.26 -4.40 -7.07
N LYS A 234 1.67 -3.22 -6.89
CA LYS A 234 0.34 -3.06 -6.33
C LYS A 234 -0.27 -1.74 -6.78
N THR A 235 -1.54 -1.79 -7.19
CA THR A 235 -2.35 -0.59 -7.43
C THR A 235 -3.20 -0.26 -6.20
N GLY A 236 -3.55 1.01 -6.04
CA GLY A 236 -4.49 1.49 -5.03
C GLY A 236 -5.46 2.52 -5.61
N PHE A 237 -6.65 2.60 -5.03
CA PHE A 237 -7.61 3.66 -5.28
C PHE A 237 -8.68 3.71 -4.18
N ILE A 238 -8.81 4.86 -3.57
CA ILE A 238 -10.01 5.40 -2.91
C ILE A 238 -10.07 6.88 -3.31
N ASN A 239 -11.22 7.52 -3.15
CA ASN A 239 -11.37 8.93 -3.58
C ASN A 239 -10.35 9.85 -2.90
N GLU A 240 -10.07 9.60 -1.62
CA GLU A 240 -9.15 10.40 -0.80
C GLU A 240 -7.66 10.16 -1.10
N ALA A 241 -7.31 9.00 -1.64
CA ALA A 241 -5.94 8.66 -2.01
C ALA A 241 -5.61 8.97 -3.47
N GLY A 242 -6.63 9.23 -4.30
CA GLY A 242 -6.41 9.22 -5.75
C GLY A 242 -5.97 7.85 -6.24
N ARG A 243 -5.37 7.79 -7.42
CA ARG A 243 -4.84 6.54 -7.97
C ARG A 243 -3.38 6.38 -7.62
N CYS A 244 -3.07 5.24 -7.00
CA CYS A 244 -1.74 4.90 -6.53
C CYS A 244 -1.18 3.69 -7.29
N LEU A 245 0.14 3.65 -7.42
CA LEU A 245 0.89 2.53 -7.98
C LEU A 245 2.24 2.44 -7.28
N VAL A 246 2.61 1.23 -6.87
CA VAL A 246 3.99 0.89 -6.51
C VAL A 246 4.46 -0.26 -7.38
N MET A 247 5.71 -0.21 -7.82
CA MET A 247 6.32 -1.29 -8.59
C MET A 247 7.80 -1.43 -8.24
N LYS A 248 8.30 -2.67 -8.31
CA LYS A 248 9.69 -2.94 -8.63
C LYS A 248 9.74 -3.52 -10.03
N ALA A 249 10.52 -2.93 -10.91
CA ALA A 249 10.62 -3.34 -12.30
C ALA A 249 12.04 -3.15 -12.82
N ARG A 250 12.44 -3.96 -13.80
CA ARG A 250 13.65 -3.74 -14.56
C ARG A 250 13.34 -2.84 -15.77
N VAL A 251 14.14 -1.80 -15.94
CA VAL A 251 14.06 -0.85 -17.06
C VAL A 251 15.47 -0.70 -17.63
N GLY A 252 15.70 -1.21 -18.84
CA GLY A 252 17.06 -1.38 -19.35
C GLY A 252 17.89 -2.27 -18.43
N ASP A 253 19.06 -1.79 -18.02
CA ASP A 253 19.96 -2.51 -17.12
C ASP A 253 19.75 -2.21 -15.63
N ARG A 254 18.76 -1.33 -15.29
CA ARG A 254 18.50 -0.90 -13.92
C ARG A 254 17.30 -1.60 -13.31
N ASN A 255 17.43 -2.01 -12.06
CA ASN A 255 16.32 -2.41 -11.22
C ASN A 255 15.75 -1.17 -10.51
N LEU A 256 14.51 -0.84 -10.74
CA LEU A 256 13.90 0.38 -10.20
C LEU A 256 12.79 0.06 -9.21
N VAL A 257 12.70 0.86 -8.15
CA VAL A 257 11.47 1.02 -7.36
C VAL A 257 10.79 2.29 -7.82
N ILE A 258 9.51 2.18 -8.19
CA ILE A 258 8.67 3.27 -8.65
C ILE A 258 7.48 3.39 -7.71
N VAL A 259 7.26 4.56 -7.14
CA VAL A 259 6.11 4.90 -6.30
C VAL A 259 5.41 6.10 -6.90
N LEU A 260 4.11 5.97 -7.16
CA LEU A 260 3.24 7.02 -7.69
C LEU A 260 1.98 7.10 -6.82
N LEU A 261 1.71 8.28 -6.22
CA LEU A 261 0.56 8.49 -5.36
C LEU A 261 -0.27 9.67 -5.83
N ASP A 262 -1.56 9.63 -5.55
CA ASP A 262 -2.54 10.69 -5.82
C ASP A 262 -2.53 11.14 -7.29
N ALA A 263 -2.54 10.20 -8.23
CA ALA A 263 -2.70 10.52 -9.64
C ALA A 263 -4.18 10.77 -9.96
N LEU A 264 -4.46 11.85 -10.71
CA LEU A 264 -5.79 12.17 -11.20
C LEU A 264 -6.07 11.49 -12.55
N GLY A 265 -7.24 10.85 -12.66
CA GLY A 265 -7.66 10.15 -13.87
C GLY A 265 -7.35 8.66 -13.87
N SER A 266 -8.21 7.89 -14.56
CA SER A 266 -8.21 6.41 -14.47
C SER A 266 -6.94 5.75 -14.96
N GLN A 267 -6.24 6.37 -15.91
CA GLN A 267 -5.03 5.84 -16.56
C GLN A 267 -3.76 6.60 -16.17
N ALA A 268 -3.88 7.69 -15.42
CA ALA A 268 -2.81 8.64 -15.17
C ALA A 268 -1.54 7.99 -14.58
N ARG A 269 -1.67 7.16 -13.52
CA ARG A 269 -0.54 6.46 -12.90
C ARG A 269 0.23 5.54 -13.86
N PHE A 270 -0.44 4.99 -14.87
CA PHE A 270 0.20 4.15 -15.88
C PHE A 270 0.93 4.99 -16.94
N ALA A 271 0.32 6.11 -17.36
CA ALA A 271 0.98 7.06 -18.23
C ALA A 271 2.21 7.69 -17.56
N ASP A 272 2.13 7.98 -16.27
CA ASP A 272 3.27 8.48 -15.50
C ASP A 272 4.39 7.43 -15.41
N ALA A 273 4.05 6.15 -15.22
CA ALA A 273 5.03 5.07 -15.22
C ALA A 273 5.75 4.94 -16.59
N GLU A 274 5.02 5.09 -17.71
CA GLU A 274 5.64 5.08 -19.06
C GLU A 274 6.58 6.29 -19.25
N ARG A 275 6.19 7.50 -18.84
CA ARG A 275 7.09 8.68 -18.89
C ARG A 275 8.36 8.47 -18.08
N ILE A 276 8.24 7.85 -16.91
CA ILE A 276 9.39 7.50 -16.06
C ILE A 276 10.29 6.49 -16.78
N ARG A 277 9.71 5.46 -17.41
CA ARG A 277 10.47 4.48 -18.18
C ARG A 277 11.26 5.14 -19.32
N GLU A 278 10.59 5.98 -20.11
CA GLU A 278 11.22 6.74 -21.20
C GLU A 278 12.35 7.64 -20.69
N TYR A 279 12.12 8.35 -19.58
CA TYR A 279 13.12 9.20 -18.95
C TYR A 279 14.36 8.40 -18.51
N VAL A 280 14.16 7.29 -17.79
CA VAL A 280 15.28 6.46 -17.32
C VAL A 280 16.07 5.87 -18.51
N MET A 281 15.38 5.41 -19.55
CA MET A 281 16.03 4.91 -20.75
C MET A 281 16.85 5.98 -21.50
N ALA A 282 16.40 7.24 -21.47
CA ALA A 282 17.10 8.36 -22.12
C ALA A 282 18.31 8.85 -21.31
N VAL A 283 18.24 8.78 -19.96
CA VAL A 283 19.29 9.30 -19.06
C VAL A 283 20.33 8.22 -18.71
N ALA A 284 19.99 6.94 -18.87
CA ALA A 284 20.93 5.85 -18.65
C ALA A 284 22.07 5.95 -19.68
N PRO A 285 23.35 6.12 -19.27
CA PRO A 285 24.44 6.00 -20.23
C PRO A 285 24.40 4.58 -20.80
N SER A 286 24.34 4.50 -22.13
CA SER A 286 24.48 3.21 -22.84
C SER A 286 25.83 2.59 -22.43
N THR A 287 25.77 1.53 -21.59
CA THR A 287 26.97 0.75 -21.24
C THR A 287 27.60 0.06 -22.47
N ALA A 288 26.95 0.13 -23.62
CA ALA A 288 27.49 -0.34 -24.91
C ALA A 288 28.69 0.48 -25.40
N ALA A 289 28.98 1.67 -24.87
CA ALA A 289 30.08 2.53 -25.33
C ALA A 289 31.47 2.16 -24.74
N TYR A 290 31.56 1.23 -23.78
CA TYR A 290 32.83 0.83 -23.16
C TYR A 290 33.32 -0.59 -23.54
N ALA A 291 32.61 -1.28 -24.42
CA ALA A 291 32.98 -2.65 -24.84
C ALA A 291 33.84 -2.69 -26.13
N THR A 292 34.28 -1.53 -26.65
CA THR A 292 35.19 -1.47 -27.80
C THR A 292 36.35 -0.52 -27.52
N LYS A 293 37.34 -1.01 -26.78
CA LYS A 293 38.75 -0.60 -26.91
C LYS A 293 39.66 -1.77 -26.49
#